data_0cf75e7bf215838ed5dfded469aacd84
#
_entry.id   0cf75e7bf215838ed5dfded469aacd84
#
_cell.length_a   1.000
_cell.length_b   1.000
_cell.length_c   1.000
_cell.angle_alpha   90.00
_cell.angle_beta   90.00
_cell.angle_gamma   90.00
#
_symmetry.space_group_name_H-M   'P 1'
#
loop_
_entity.id
_entity.type
_entity.pdbx_description
1 polymer ?
#
loop_
_entity_poly.entity_id
_entity_poly.type
_entity_poly.pdbx_seq_one_letter_code
_entity_poly.pdbx_strand_id
1 'polypeptide(L)'
;MLLAADVGNTNVKLGIFDGDNLKFKLRFSTDENKTSDELAVELYTFLQIYNIDAKNIDGAIISSVVPKFTYNLRRAIMTVTDRKSLLIGPGLKTGLDIKIEHPETLGADIVAGCVGACEKYGGPLIMIFMGTATAIVYVDASNAYHGGAIAPGMGISPVSYTHLRAHET
;
A
#
# COMPACT_ATOMS: atom_id res chain seq x y z
N MET A 1 -4.91 18.83 -2.83
CA MET A 1 -4.02 17.80 -2.24
C MET A 1 -4.57 16.40 -2.50
N LEU A 2 -3.70 15.36 -2.51
CA LEU A 2 -4.10 13.97 -2.67
C LEU A 2 -3.84 13.18 -1.38
N LEU A 3 -4.81 12.33 -0.99
CA LEU A 3 -4.64 11.36 0.08
C LEU A 3 -4.28 10.00 -0.52
N ALA A 4 -3.14 9.45 -0.12
CA ALA A 4 -2.72 8.11 -0.49
C ALA A 4 -2.72 7.19 0.74
N ALA A 5 -3.31 6.00 0.61
CA ALA A 5 -3.34 5.00 1.66
C ALA A 5 -2.73 3.68 1.17
N ASP A 6 -1.82 3.12 1.98
CA ASP A 6 -1.27 1.77 1.82
C ASP A 6 -1.72 0.94 3.03
N VAL A 7 -2.61 -0.02 2.77
CA VAL A 7 -3.26 -0.85 3.79
C VAL A 7 -2.69 -2.26 3.72
N GLY A 8 -1.72 -2.52 4.58
CA GLY A 8 -1.17 -3.86 4.79
C GLY A 8 -1.89 -4.61 5.91
N ASN A 9 -1.60 -5.92 6.06
CA ASN A 9 -2.18 -6.76 7.11
C ASN A 9 -1.87 -6.27 8.55
N THR A 10 -0.72 -5.64 8.74
CA THR A 10 -0.27 -5.21 10.08
C THR A 10 -0.42 -3.71 10.28
N ASN A 11 -0.17 -2.92 9.25
CA ASN A 11 -0.13 -1.46 9.36
C ASN A 11 -0.79 -0.79 8.16
N VAL A 12 -1.43 0.32 8.45
CA VAL A 12 -1.89 1.31 7.47
C VAL A 12 -0.90 2.47 7.45
N LYS A 13 -0.52 2.90 6.26
CA LYS A 13 0.24 4.13 6.03
C LYS A 13 -0.63 5.09 5.26
N LEU A 14 -0.75 6.32 5.74
CA LEU A 14 -1.41 7.41 5.03
C LEU A 14 -0.39 8.49 4.68
N GLY A 15 -0.52 9.05 3.50
CA GLY A 15 0.24 10.22 3.06
C GLY A 15 -0.67 11.26 2.46
N ILE A 16 -0.38 12.55 2.73
CA ILE A 16 -1.00 13.68 2.06
C ILE A 16 0.04 14.35 1.16
N PHE A 17 -0.29 14.46 -0.11
CA PHE A 17 0.57 15.04 -1.13
C PHE A 17 -0.01 16.35 -1.64
N ASP A 18 0.87 17.33 -1.87
CA ASP A 18 0.58 18.57 -2.55
C ASP A 18 1.48 18.65 -3.78
N GLY A 19 0.93 18.33 -4.96
CA GLY A 19 1.73 17.94 -6.10
C GLY A 19 2.64 16.76 -5.75
N ASP A 20 3.93 16.86 -6.02
CA ASP A 20 4.93 15.82 -5.73
C ASP A 20 5.46 15.88 -4.28
N ASN A 21 5.05 16.86 -3.49
CA ASN A 21 5.55 17.05 -2.14
C ASN A 21 4.70 16.29 -1.13
N LEU A 22 5.32 15.34 -0.44
CA LEU A 22 4.73 14.68 0.72
C LEU A 22 4.68 15.67 1.89
N LYS A 23 3.51 16.24 2.16
CA LYS A 23 3.30 17.18 3.28
C LYS A 23 3.29 16.48 4.62
N PHE A 24 2.80 15.24 4.65
CA PHE A 24 2.55 14.53 5.86
C PHE A 24 2.42 13.03 5.60
N LYS A 25 2.91 12.23 6.53
CA LYS A 25 2.67 10.79 6.58
C LYS A 25 2.40 10.34 8.00
N LEU A 26 1.52 9.37 8.14
CA LEU A 26 1.29 8.67 9.40
C LEU A 26 1.26 7.16 9.19
N ARG A 27 1.39 6.44 10.29
CA ARG A 27 1.27 4.99 10.32
C ARG A 27 0.52 4.59 11.59
N PHE A 28 -0.42 3.67 11.45
CA PHE A 28 -1.15 3.06 12.55
C PHE A 28 -1.42 1.59 12.28
N SER A 29 -1.85 0.84 13.28
CA SER A 29 -2.13 -0.58 13.16
C SER A 29 -3.38 -0.84 12.34
N THR A 30 -3.39 -1.89 11.52
CA THR A 30 -4.59 -2.37 10.83
C THR A 30 -5.46 -3.10 11.84
N ASP A 31 -6.65 -2.57 12.10
CA ASP A 31 -7.67 -3.20 12.95
C ASP A 31 -8.96 -3.35 12.13
N GLU A 32 -9.23 -4.58 11.70
CA GLU A 32 -10.39 -4.90 10.86
C GLU A 32 -11.74 -4.74 11.58
N ASN A 33 -11.74 -4.56 12.92
CA ASN A 33 -12.95 -4.36 13.69
C ASN A 33 -13.37 -2.89 13.74
N LYS A 34 -12.50 -1.95 13.38
CA LYS A 34 -12.85 -0.53 13.32
C LYS A 34 -13.96 -0.28 12.30
N THR A 35 -14.95 0.44 12.75
CA THR A 35 -16.06 0.93 11.92
C THR A 35 -15.63 2.08 11.03
N SER A 36 -16.43 2.38 10.00
CA SER A 36 -16.20 3.56 9.15
C SER A 36 -16.22 4.88 9.93
N ASP A 37 -17.02 4.94 11.00
CA ASP A 37 -17.18 6.17 11.78
C ASP A 37 -15.97 6.39 12.71
N GLU A 38 -15.44 5.33 13.33
CA GLU A 38 -14.19 5.40 14.09
C GLU A 38 -13.03 5.83 13.21
N LEU A 39 -12.90 5.25 12.01
CA LEU A 39 -11.88 5.65 11.04
C LEU A 39 -12.06 7.10 10.55
N ALA A 40 -13.31 7.58 10.42
CA ALA A 40 -13.58 8.97 10.05
C ALA A 40 -13.12 9.93 11.14
N VAL A 41 -13.41 9.63 12.40
CA VAL A 41 -12.95 10.43 13.55
C VAL A 41 -11.41 10.45 13.61
N GLU A 42 -10.75 9.30 13.45
CA GLU A 42 -9.29 9.23 13.42
C GLU A 42 -8.72 10.05 12.27
N LEU A 43 -9.22 9.86 11.06
CA LEU A 43 -8.76 10.61 9.88
C LEU A 43 -8.94 12.12 10.06
N TYR A 44 -10.12 12.55 10.52
CA TYR A 44 -10.38 13.95 10.79
C TYR A 44 -9.43 14.51 11.85
N THR A 45 -9.22 13.78 12.95
CA THR A 45 -8.29 14.18 14.01
C THR A 45 -6.86 14.32 13.49
N PHE A 46 -6.40 13.39 12.65
CA PHE A 46 -5.07 13.51 12.04
C PHE A 46 -4.96 14.75 11.15
N LEU A 47 -5.95 15.03 10.32
CA LEU A 47 -5.93 16.24 9.50
C LEU A 47 -5.86 17.51 10.35
N GLN A 48 -6.61 17.57 11.47
CA GLN A 48 -6.57 18.70 12.39
C GLN A 48 -5.20 18.86 13.07
N ILE A 49 -4.60 17.78 13.57
CA ILE A 49 -3.27 17.80 14.21
C ILE A 49 -2.21 18.40 13.27
N TYR A 50 -2.31 18.14 11.99
CA TYR A 50 -1.35 18.60 10.98
C TYR A 50 -1.80 19.86 10.24
N ASN A 51 -2.87 20.52 10.71
CA ASN A 51 -3.42 21.75 10.12
C ASN A 51 -3.77 21.59 8.63
N ILE A 52 -4.32 20.44 8.26
CA ILE A 52 -4.80 20.17 6.90
C ILE A 52 -6.32 20.29 6.89
N ASP A 53 -6.85 21.23 6.10
CA ASP A 53 -8.29 21.28 5.85
C ASP A 53 -8.71 20.14 4.93
N ALA A 54 -9.67 19.32 5.37
CA ALA A 54 -10.21 18.21 4.60
C ALA A 54 -10.79 18.65 3.24
N LYS A 55 -11.27 19.89 3.12
CA LYS A 55 -11.77 20.47 1.87
C LYS A 55 -10.68 20.65 0.80
N ASN A 56 -9.43 20.72 1.21
CA ASN A 56 -8.28 20.82 0.30
C ASN A 56 -7.84 19.47 -0.26
N ILE A 57 -8.51 18.38 0.12
CA ILE A 57 -8.26 17.05 -0.44
C ILE A 57 -9.15 16.89 -1.68
N ASP A 58 -8.53 16.86 -2.85
CA ASP A 58 -9.20 16.79 -4.15
C ASP A 58 -9.52 15.35 -4.56
N GLY A 59 -8.80 14.38 -3.99
CA GLY A 59 -8.97 12.96 -4.28
C GLY A 59 -8.22 12.06 -3.32
N ALA A 60 -8.53 10.77 -3.42
CA ALA A 60 -7.85 9.74 -2.63
C ALA A 60 -7.58 8.48 -3.45
N ILE A 61 -6.49 7.80 -3.15
CA ILE A 61 -6.14 6.50 -3.74
C ILE A 61 -5.73 5.53 -2.62
N ILE A 62 -6.17 4.29 -2.75
CA ILE A 62 -5.92 3.22 -1.78
C ILE A 62 -5.26 2.03 -2.48
N SER A 63 -4.11 1.61 -1.97
CA SER A 63 -3.54 0.28 -2.15
C SER A 63 -3.93 -0.55 -0.93
N SER A 64 -4.46 -1.76 -1.11
CA SER A 64 -4.89 -2.57 0.03
C SER A 64 -4.85 -4.05 -0.27
N VAL A 65 -4.46 -4.82 0.76
CA VAL A 65 -4.57 -6.28 0.83
C VAL A 65 -5.57 -6.75 1.90
N VAL A 66 -6.36 -5.81 2.49
CA VAL A 66 -7.32 -6.08 3.58
C VAL A 66 -8.72 -5.58 3.20
N PRO A 67 -9.55 -6.39 2.51
CA PRO A 67 -10.82 -5.94 1.93
C PRO A 67 -11.80 -5.31 2.93
N LYS A 68 -11.99 -5.95 4.11
CA LYS A 68 -12.92 -5.46 5.14
C LYS A 68 -12.53 -4.08 5.65
N PHE A 69 -11.26 -3.88 5.99
CA PHE A 69 -10.74 -2.57 6.41
C PHE A 69 -10.87 -1.52 5.29
N THR A 70 -10.56 -1.92 4.06
CA THR A 70 -10.66 -1.03 2.88
C THR A 70 -12.06 -0.49 2.68
N TYR A 71 -13.09 -1.32 2.85
CA TYR A 71 -14.47 -0.88 2.74
C TYR A 71 -14.79 0.25 3.74
N ASN A 72 -14.41 0.07 5.01
CA ASN A 72 -14.64 1.06 6.06
C ASN A 72 -13.80 2.32 5.86
N LEU A 73 -12.53 2.18 5.43
CA LEU A 73 -11.66 3.32 5.14
C LEU A 73 -12.19 4.18 3.98
N ARG A 74 -12.72 3.55 2.92
CA ARG A 74 -13.33 4.28 1.80
C ARG A 74 -14.52 5.12 2.25
N ARG A 75 -15.37 4.58 3.13
CA ARG A 75 -16.50 5.33 3.71
C ARG A 75 -16.01 6.46 4.60
N ALA A 76 -15.01 6.23 5.44
CA ALA A 76 -14.41 7.25 6.28
C ALA A 76 -13.83 8.41 5.46
N ILE A 77 -13.08 8.10 4.40
CA ILE A 77 -12.55 9.12 3.48
C ILE A 77 -13.69 9.94 2.86
N MET A 78 -14.73 9.28 2.36
CA MET A 78 -15.89 9.96 1.79
C MET A 78 -16.59 10.88 2.79
N THR A 79 -16.76 10.42 4.03
CA THR A 79 -17.38 11.19 5.11
C THR A 79 -16.57 12.45 5.45
N VAL A 80 -15.24 12.34 5.52
CA VAL A 80 -14.37 13.43 5.97
C VAL A 80 -14.06 14.43 4.86
N THR A 81 -13.86 13.93 3.61
CA THR A 81 -13.35 14.77 2.51
C THR A 81 -14.39 15.09 1.43
N ASP A 82 -15.55 14.43 1.47
CA ASP A 82 -16.56 14.45 0.40
C ASP A 82 -15.98 14.00 -0.97
N ARG A 83 -14.96 13.11 -0.95
CA ARG A 83 -14.29 12.58 -2.15
C ARG A 83 -14.34 11.07 -2.19
N LYS A 84 -14.63 10.54 -3.38
CA LYS A 84 -14.52 9.10 -3.63
C LYS A 84 -13.05 8.72 -3.78
N SER A 85 -12.65 7.61 -3.14
CA SER A 85 -11.32 7.05 -3.30
C SER A 85 -11.26 6.09 -4.49
N LEU A 86 -10.16 6.14 -5.25
CA LEU A 86 -9.75 5.09 -6.18
C LEU A 86 -9.16 3.91 -5.40
N LEU A 87 -9.39 2.70 -5.86
CA LEU A 87 -8.77 1.49 -5.31
C LEU A 87 -7.85 0.89 -6.39
N ILE A 88 -6.60 0.63 -6.04
CA ILE A 88 -5.67 -0.09 -6.91
C ILE A 88 -6.12 -1.55 -6.97
N GLY A 89 -6.38 -2.03 -8.16
CA GLY A 89 -6.86 -3.38 -8.39
C GLY A 89 -7.23 -3.62 -9.86
N PRO A 90 -7.81 -4.78 -10.15
CA PRO A 90 -8.22 -5.14 -11.50
C PRO A 90 -9.09 -4.05 -12.15
N GLY A 91 -8.74 -3.69 -13.39
CA GLY A 91 -9.46 -2.67 -14.16
C GLY A 91 -8.95 -1.23 -14.00
N LEU A 92 -8.09 -0.93 -13.03
CA LEU A 92 -7.41 0.36 -12.95
C LEU A 92 -6.22 0.37 -13.92
N LYS A 93 -6.20 1.32 -14.85
CA LYS A 93 -5.06 1.51 -15.76
C LYS A 93 -3.92 2.19 -15.01
N THR A 94 -2.93 1.42 -14.63
CA THR A 94 -1.76 1.88 -13.85
C THR A 94 -0.55 2.20 -14.70
N GLY A 95 -0.55 1.81 -15.99
CA GLY A 95 0.63 1.91 -16.86
C GLY A 95 1.61 0.75 -16.71
N LEU A 96 1.41 -0.15 -15.76
CA LEU A 96 2.18 -1.39 -15.62
C LEU A 96 1.55 -2.50 -16.46
N ASP A 97 2.32 -3.11 -17.35
CA ASP A 97 1.87 -4.27 -18.16
C ASP A 97 2.20 -5.57 -17.40
N ILE A 98 1.19 -6.25 -16.87
CA ILE A 98 1.38 -7.41 -16.00
C ILE A 98 1.39 -8.69 -16.85
N LYS A 99 2.55 -9.36 -16.96
CA LYS A 99 2.83 -10.53 -17.81
C LYS A 99 2.90 -11.85 -17.03
N ILE A 100 2.11 -11.99 -15.96
CA ILE A 100 2.02 -13.25 -15.22
C ILE A 100 0.72 -13.98 -15.57
N GLU A 101 0.66 -15.27 -15.31
CA GLU A 101 -0.48 -16.14 -15.64
C GLU A 101 -1.78 -15.71 -14.93
N HIS A 102 -1.65 -15.27 -13.66
CA HIS A 102 -2.76 -14.84 -12.81
C HIS A 102 -2.59 -13.39 -12.31
N PRO A 103 -2.81 -12.37 -13.17
CA PRO A 103 -2.60 -10.95 -12.80
C PRO A 103 -3.44 -10.50 -11.61
N GLU A 104 -4.60 -11.10 -11.39
CA GLU A 104 -5.52 -10.79 -10.29
C GLU A 104 -4.96 -11.17 -8.91
N THR A 105 -3.95 -12.04 -8.86
CA THR A 105 -3.29 -12.45 -7.60
C THR A 105 -2.20 -11.48 -7.15
N LEU A 106 -1.80 -10.55 -8.03
CA LEU A 106 -0.75 -9.59 -7.72
C LEU A 106 -1.26 -8.56 -6.68
N GLY A 107 -0.54 -8.44 -5.58
CA GLY A 107 -0.87 -7.49 -4.51
C GLY A 107 -0.86 -6.05 -5.01
N ALA A 108 -1.84 -5.27 -4.58
CA ALA A 108 -1.98 -3.86 -4.95
C ALA A 108 -0.76 -3.01 -4.51
N ASP A 109 -0.13 -3.37 -3.40
CA ASP A 109 1.10 -2.77 -2.87
C ASP A 109 2.29 -2.97 -3.82
N ILE A 110 2.43 -4.18 -4.39
CA ILE A 110 3.47 -4.47 -5.40
C ILE A 110 3.20 -3.66 -6.67
N VAL A 111 1.95 -3.62 -7.15
CA VAL A 111 1.57 -2.82 -8.33
C VAL A 111 1.93 -1.34 -8.11
N ALA A 112 1.50 -0.76 -6.98
CA ALA A 112 1.78 0.63 -6.65
C ALA A 112 3.29 0.92 -6.58
N GLY A 113 4.05 0.02 -5.93
CA GLY A 113 5.50 0.15 -5.80
C GLY A 113 6.22 0.05 -7.15
N CYS A 114 5.79 -0.87 -8.02
CA CYS A 114 6.36 -1.02 -9.37
C CYS A 114 6.11 0.24 -10.21
N VAL A 115 4.88 0.73 -10.24
CA VAL A 115 4.54 1.96 -10.97
C VAL A 115 5.38 3.14 -10.49
N GLY A 116 5.43 3.36 -9.17
CA GLY A 116 6.20 4.47 -8.61
C GLY A 116 7.70 4.35 -8.84
N ALA A 117 8.25 3.13 -8.83
CA ALA A 117 9.67 2.90 -9.10
C ALA A 117 9.99 3.11 -10.59
N CYS A 118 9.15 2.62 -11.50
CA CYS A 118 9.33 2.82 -12.95
C CYS A 118 9.27 4.32 -13.31
N GLU A 119 8.34 5.05 -12.74
CA GLU A 119 8.22 6.50 -12.95
C GLU A 119 9.47 7.24 -12.46
N LYS A 120 10.00 6.85 -11.32
CA LYS A 120 11.10 7.56 -10.68
C LYS A 120 12.48 7.21 -11.23
N TYR A 121 12.69 5.94 -11.60
CA TYR A 121 14.04 5.42 -11.93
C TYR A 121 14.15 4.91 -13.37
N GLY A 122 13.03 4.72 -14.07
CA GLY A 122 12.99 4.03 -15.36
C GLY A 122 13.16 2.51 -15.19
N GLY A 123 13.02 1.77 -16.28
CA GLY A 123 13.30 0.32 -16.32
C GLY A 123 14.60 0.00 -17.08
N PRO A 124 15.14 -1.23 -16.99
CA PRO A 124 14.62 -2.35 -16.21
C PRO A 124 14.97 -2.24 -14.73
N LEU A 125 14.11 -2.85 -13.85
CA LEU A 125 14.27 -2.80 -12.40
C LEU A 125 14.10 -4.18 -11.75
N ILE A 126 14.93 -4.46 -10.75
CA ILE A 126 14.65 -5.47 -9.72
C ILE A 126 14.31 -4.74 -8.45
N MET A 127 13.13 -5.02 -7.89
CA MET A 127 12.65 -4.37 -6.67
C MET A 127 12.52 -5.39 -5.55
N ILE A 128 12.85 -4.96 -4.33
CA ILE A 128 12.75 -5.78 -3.13
C ILE A 128 11.78 -5.09 -2.18
N PHE A 129 10.63 -5.71 -1.94
CA PHE A 129 9.63 -5.27 -0.99
C PHE A 129 9.85 -6.03 0.32
N MET A 130 10.33 -5.34 1.36
CA MET A 130 10.59 -5.93 2.68
C MET A 130 9.45 -5.60 3.64
N GLY A 131 8.68 -6.62 4.01
CA GLY A 131 7.55 -6.52 4.94
C GLY A 131 7.41 -7.78 5.78
N THR A 132 6.18 -8.19 6.05
CA THR A 132 5.83 -9.49 6.66
C THR A 132 6.37 -10.65 5.82
N ALA A 133 6.30 -10.52 4.50
CA ALA A 133 7.06 -11.32 3.54
C ALA A 133 8.05 -10.43 2.78
N THR A 134 9.08 -11.02 2.19
CA THR A 134 9.99 -10.34 1.26
C THR A 134 9.61 -10.77 -0.16
N ALA A 135 9.21 -9.81 -1.00
CA ALA A 135 8.97 -10.06 -2.42
C ALA A 135 10.11 -9.43 -3.24
N ILE A 136 10.70 -10.22 -4.14
CA ILE A 136 11.71 -9.76 -5.10
C ILE A 136 11.07 -9.87 -6.47
N VAL A 137 10.92 -8.75 -7.18
CA VAL A 137 10.17 -8.69 -8.43
C VAL A 137 10.99 -8.05 -9.55
N TYR A 138 10.67 -8.39 -10.80
CA TYR A 138 11.31 -7.86 -11.98
C TYR A 138 10.32 -7.14 -12.89
N VAL A 139 10.70 -5.95 -13.32
CA VAL A 139 10.01 -5.15 -14.35
C VAL A 139 11.02 -4.79 -15.43
N ASP A 140 10.68 -5.00 -16.69
CA ASP A 140 11.57 -4.70 -17.81
C ASP A 140 11.55 -3.22 -18.25
N ALA A 141 12.35 -2.89 -19.27
CA ALA A 141 12.47 -1.53 -19.79
C ALA A 141 11.19 -1.00 -20.44
N SER A 142 10.22 -1.84 -20.76
CA SER A 142 8.92 -1.48 -21.32
C SER A 142 7.82 -1.31 -20.25
N ASN A 143 8.19 -1.34 -18.97
CA ASN A 143 7.28 -1.36 -17.81
C ASN A 143 6.41 -2.63 -17.74
N ALA A 144 6.92 -3.76 -18.27
CA ALA A 144 6.26 -5.05 -18.13
C ALA A 144 6.73 -5.78 -16.87
N TYR A 145 5.79 -6.14 -16.00
CA TYR A 145 6.00 -6.95 -14.80
C TYR A 145 6.03 -8.43 -15.16
N HIS A 146 7.13 -9.11 -14.91
CA HIS A 146 7.34 -10.52 -15.27
C HIS A 146 7.23 -11.49 -14.09
N GLY A 147 6.86 -10.99 -12.91
CA GLY A 147 6.78 -11.82 -11.71
C GLY A 147 7.97 -11.66 -10.79
N GLY A 148 8.13 -12.61 -9.89
CA GLY A 148 9.19 -12.58 -8.90
C GLY A 148 9.16 -13.76 -7.95
N ALA A 149 9.96 -13.68 -6.89
CA ALA A 149 10.03 -14.65 -5.81
C ALA A 149 9.55 -14.06 -4.50
N ILE A 150 8.93 -14.89 -3.67
CA ILE A 150 8.50 -14.53 -2.31
C ILE A 150 9.32 -15.36 -1.33
N ALA A 151 9.88 -14.69 -0.33
CA ALA A 151 10.62 -15.27 0.77
C ALA A 151 10.06 -14.82 2.12
N PRO A 152 10.37 -15.50 3.24
CA PRO A 152 10.02 -15.02 4.56
C PRO A 152 10.54 -13.62 4.81
N GLY A 153 9.75 -12.77 5.48
CA GLY A 153 10.17 -11.43 5.89
C GLY A 153 11.21 -11.45 7.01
N MET A 154 11.92 -10.34 7.18
CA MET A 154 13.01 -10.23 8.16
C MET A 154 12.57 -10.53 9.62
N GLY A 155 11.32 -10.26 9.97
CA GLY A 155 10.80 -10.56 11.32
C GLY A 155 10.55 -12.04 11.58
N ILE A 156 10.34 -12.86 10.53
CA ILE A 156 10.05 -14.29 10.65
C ILE A 156 11.31 -15.14 10.42
N SER A 157 12.25 -14.65 9.63
CA SER A 157 13.48 -15.38 9.26
C SER A 157 14.34 -15.82 10.46
N PRO A 158 14.54 -15.04 11.54
CA PRO A 158 15.32 -15.47 12.69
C PRO A 158 14.70 -16.65 13.44
N VAL A 159 13.35 -16.75 13.48
CA VAL A 159 12.65 -17.85 14.15
C VAL A 159 12.90 -19.18 13.44
N SER A 160 12.91 -19.18 12.12
CA SER A 160 13.21 -20.39 11.31
C SER A 160 14.65 -20.87 11.52
N TYR A 161 15.61 -19.96 11.69
CA TYR A 161 17.02 -20.30 11.91
C TYR A 161 17.27 -20.92 13.30
N THR A 162 16.58 -20.45 14.33
CA THR A 162 16.70 -20.99 15.69
C THR A 162 16.08 -22.39 15.81
N HIS A 163 15.00 -22.65 15.08
CA HIS A 163 14.38 -24.00 15.06
C HIS A 163 15.22 -25.02 14.28
N LEU A 164 15.88 -24.64 13.18
CA LEU A 164 16.75 -25.54 12.42
C LEU A 164 18.00 -25.97 13.24
N ARG A 165 18.58 -25.06 14.02
CA ARG A 165 19.73 -25.40 14.90
C ARG A 165 19.39 -26.28 16.09
N ALA A 166 18.13 -26.28 16.55
CA ALA A 166 17.71 -27.13 17.69
C ALA A 166 17.63 -28.63 17.34
N HIS A 167 17.69 -28.98 16.05
CA HIS A 167 17.67 -30.38 15.58
C HIS A 167 19.04 -30.93 15.18
N GLU A 168 20.11 -30.14 15.28
CA GLU A 168 21.47 -30.55 14.93
C GLU A 168 22.38 -30.89 16.14
N THR A 169 21.80 -31.02 17.36
CA THR A 169 22.52 -31.45 18.58
C THR A 169 21.98 -32.73 19.15
#